data_33122466e60481bdddaf14635b0e2686
#
_entry.id   33122466e60481bdddaf14635b0e2686
#
_cell.length_a   1.000
_cell.length_b   1.000
_cell.length_c   1.000
_cell.angle_alpha   90.00
_cell.angle_beta   90.00
_cell.angle_gamma   90.00
#
_symmetry.space_group_name_H-M   'P 1'
#
loop_
_entity.id
_entity.type
_entity.pdbx_description
1 polymer ?
#
loop_
_entity_poly.entity_id
_entity_poly.type
_entity_poly.pdbx_seq_one_letter_code
_entity_poly.pdbx_strand_id
1 'polypeptide(L)'
;DYLQTKGVEVRYGYQVTNLNRESNGSWQVQAINRINKDEPLSINAKFVFLGAGGGALHLLQKSGIEEGKGYGGFPVSGLFLRNTHEATANQHNAKVYGQASVGAPPMSVPHLDTRYVDGKRALLFGPYAGFKTNFLKQGSVLDLPKSLRLHNLYPMTRAGLDNFSLVKYLLSELV
;
A
#
# COMPACT_ATOMS: atom_id res chain seq x y z
N ASP A 1 -3.64 7.32 24.09
CA ASP A 1 -3.69 7.77 22.71
C ASP A 1 -4.76 8.83 22.53
N TYR A 2 -4.43 9.94 21.88
CA TYR A 2 -5.34 11.10 21.72
C TYR A 2 -6.67 10.72 21.06
N LEU A 3 -6.66 9.84 20.07
CA LEU A 3 -7.88 9.39 19.39
C LEU A 3 -8.82 8.65 20.34
N GLN A 4 -8.29 7.84 21.22
CA GLN A 4 -9.07 7.10 22.21
C GLN A 4 -9.74 8.06 23.21
N THR A 5 -9.08 9.18 23.58
CA THR A 5 -9.71 10.20 24.43
C THR A 5 -10.88 10.93 23.75
N LYS A 6 -10.99 10.81 22.42
CA LYS A 6 -12.09 11.35 21.62
C LYS A 6 -13.18 10.30 21.32
N GLY A 7 -13.15 9.14 21.99
CA GLY A 7 -14.13 8.09 21.81
C GLY A 7 -13.88 7.21 20.58
N VAL A 8 -12.71 7.32 19.95
CA VAL A 8 -12.32 6.46 18.83
C VAL A 8 -11.85 5.11 19.38
N GLU A 9 -12.47 4.04 18.94
CA GLU A 9 -12.00 2.70 19.22
C GLU A 9 -10.95 2.26 18.21
N VAL A 10 -9.75 1.89 18.68
CA VAL A 10 -8.66 1.38 17.85
C VAL A 10 -8.46 -0.10 18.15
N ARG A 11 -8.64 -0.95 17.14
CA ARG A 11 -8.49 -2.40 17.27
C ARG A 11 -7.27 -2.86 16.50
N TYR A 12 -6.26 -3.31 17.21
CA TYR A 12 -5.05 -3.89 16.62
C TYR A 12 -5.20 -5.40 16.41
N GLY A 13 -4.42 -5.95 15.47
CA GLY A 13 -4.41 -7.38 15.19
C GLY A 13 -5.57 -7.88 14.34
N TYR A 14 -6.49 -7.01 13.91
CA TYR A 14 -7.59 -7.38 13.03
C TYR A 14 -7.30 -7.10 11.57
N GLN A 15 -7.62 -8.05 10.72
CA GLN A 15 -7.60 -7.90 9.26
C GLN A 15 -9.03 -7.86 8.74
N VAL A 16 -9.41 -6.78 8.07
CA VAL A 16 -10.67 -6.72 7.35
C VAL A 16 -10.61 -7.69 6.16
N THR A 17 -11.59 -8.58 6.10
CA THR A 17 -11.67 -9.64 5.10
C THR A 17 -12.75 -9.39 4.06
N ASN A 18 -13.83 -8.69 4.44
CA ASN A 18 -14.95 -8.42 3.54
C ASN A 18 -15.68 -7.13 3.91
N LEU A 19 -16.35 -6.55 2.91
CA LEU A 19 -17.21 -5.38 3.00
C LEU A 19 -18.48 -5.65 2.22
N ASN A 20 -19.61 -5.69 2.89
CA ASN A 20 -20.90 -5.87 2.24
C ASN A 20 -21.77 -4.64 2.46
N ARG A 21 -22.37 -4.12 1.38
CA ARG A 21 -23.37 -3.06 1.49
C ARG A 21 -24.73 -3.69 1.75
N GLU A 22 -25.37 -3.22 2.80
CA GLU A 22 -26.70 -3.67 3.18
C GLU A 22 -27.79 -2.90 2.42
N SER A 23 -28.99 -3.47 2.34
CA SER A 23 -30.13 -2.86 1.65
C SER A 23 -30.57 -1.50 2.23
N ASN A 24 -30.29 -1.26 3.49
CA ASN A 24 -30.54 0.01 4.18
C ASN A 24 -29.46 1.07 3.93
N GLY A 25 -28.45 0.75 3.09
CA GLY A 25 -27.35 1.64 2.76
C GLY A 25 -26.18 1.63 3.75
N SER A 26 -26.29 0.90 4.85
CA SER A 26 -25.16 0.69 5.79
C SER A 26 -24.17 -0.35 5.24
N TRP A 27 -23.06 -0.51 5.94
CA TRP A 27 -22.01 -1.44 5.61
C TRP A 27 -21.83 -2.47 6.72
N GLN A 28 -21.71 -3.73 6.34
CA GLN A 28 -21.20 -4.77 7.19
C GLN A 28 -19.71 -4.97 6.91
N VAL A 29 -18.88 -4.68 7.91
CA VAL A 29 -17.42 -4.88 7.85
C VAL A 29 -17.09 -6.18 8.57
N GLN A 30 -16.51 -7.13 7.86
CA GLN A 30 -16.07 -8.40 8.43
C GLN A 30 -14.54 -8.39 8.59
N ALA A 31 -14.06 -8.82 9.75
CA ALA A 31 -12.65 -8.91 10.06
C ALA A 31 -12.34 -10.19 10.83
N ILE A 32 -11.09 -10.61 10.79
CA ILE A 32 -10.55 -11.73 11.57
C ILE A 32 -9.40 -11.25 12.45
N ASN A 33 -9.34 -11.75 13.65
CA ASN A 33 -8.18 -11.56 14.50
C ASN A 33 -7.01 -12.40 13.97
N ARG A 34 -5.88 -11.75 13.69
CA ARG A 34 -4.67 -12.42 13.15
C ARG A 34 -3.82 -13.08 14.24
N ILE A 35 -4.06 -12.71 15.49
CA ILE A 35 -3.42 -13.29 16.68
C ILE A 35 -4.23 -14.50 17.12
N ASN A 36 -5.53 -14.30 17.39
CA ASN A 36 -6.49 -15.34 17.76
C ASN A 36 -7.42 -15.59 16.58
N LYS A 37 -7.08 -16.55 15.72
CA LYS A 37 -7.79 -16.80 14.44
C LYS A 37 -9.27 -17.19 14.60
N ASP A 38 -9.70 -17.52 15.80
CA ASP A 38 -11.06 -18.01 16.10
C ASP A 38 -12.02 -16.89 16.52
N GLU A 39 -11.59 -15.62 16.49
CA GLU A 39 -12.44 -14.49 16.82
C GLU A 39 -12.84 -13.68 15.57
N PRO A 40 -13.90 -14.05 14.85
CA PRO A 40 -14.45 -13.23 13.80
C PRO A 40 -15.08 -11.97 14.40
N LEU A 41 -14.89 -10.85 13.72
CA LEU A 41 -15.50 -9.58 14.08
C LEU A 41 -16.39 -9.13 12.94
N SER A 42 -17.63 -8.74 13.27
CA SER A 42 -18.54 -8.08 12.34
C SER A 42 -19.00 -6.76 12.93
N ILE A 43 -18.87 -5.69 12.14
CA ILE A 43 -19.25 -4.33 12.56
C ILE A 43 -20.18 -3.75 11.51
N ASN A 44 -21.27 -3.15 11.93
CA ASN A 44 -22.14 -2.36 11.09
C ASN A 44 -21.72 -0.88 11.15
N ALA A 45 -21.56 -0.26 9.98
CA ALA A 45 -21.12 1.12 9.86
C ALA A 45 -21.95 1.87 8.83
N LYS A 46 -22.27 3.14 9.09
CA LYS A 46 -22.94 4.03 8.11
C LYS A 46 -22.00 4.44 6.99
N PHE A 47 -20.71 4.48 7.27
CA PHE A 47 -19.67 4.89 6.33
C PHE A 47 -18.39 4.09 6.59
N VAL A 48 -17.64 3.76 5.52
CA VAL A 48 -16.35 3.08 5.59
C VAL A 48 -15.31 3.87 4.80
N PHE A 49 -14.19 4.17 5.45
CA PHE A 49 -13.03 4.77 4.79
C PHE A 49 -11.94 3.69 4.61
N LEU A 50 -11.51 3.48 3.37
CA LEU A 50 -10.49 2.49 3.04
C LEU A 50 -9.09 3.10 3.08
N GLY A 51 -8.46 3.13 4.24
CA GLY A 51 -7.07 3.56 4.44
C GLY A 51 -6.07 2.41 4.45
N ALA A 52 -6.31 1.32 3.72
CA ALA A 52 -5.59 0.05 3.83
C ALA A 52 -4.31 -0.03 2.96
N GLY A 53 -3.81 1.08 2.42
CA GLY A 53 -2.61 1.09 1.57
C GLY A 53 -2.74 0.10 0.40
N GLY A 54 -1.78 -0.78 0.20
CA GLY A 54 -1.82 -1.80 -0.86
C GLY A 54 -3.00 -2.78 -0.76
N GLY A 55 -3.62 -2.93 0.41
CA GLY A 55 -4.82 -3.76 0.59
C GLY A 55 -6.12 -3.08 0.14
N ALA A 56 -6.10 -1.77 -0.13
CA ALA A 56 -7.31 -1.00 -0.45
C ALA A 56 -7.99 -1.48 -1.73
N LEU A 57 -7.23 -1.82 -2.78
CA LEU A 57 -7.80 -2.28 -4.06
C LEU A 57 -8.63 -3.56 -3.88
N HIS A 58 -8.12 -4.53 -3.15
CA HIS A 58 -8.87 -5.78 -2.90
C HIS A 58 -10.14 -5.54 -2.08
N LEU A 59 -10.11 -4.64 -1.10
CA LEU A 59 -11.29 -4.27 -0.32
C LEU A 59 -12.28 -3.47 -1.16
N LEU A 60 -11.82 -2.56 -2.01
CA LEU A 60 -12.66 -1.85 -2.96
C LEU A 60 -13.38 -2.80 -3.90
N GLN A 61 -12.68 -3.79 -4.46
CA GLN A 61 -13.29 -4.81 -5.32
C GLN A 61 -14.32 -5.68 -4.59
N LYS A 62 -14.08 -5.97 -3.31
CA LYS A 62 -15.02 -6.73 -2.47
C LYS A 62 -16.24 -5.92 -2.08
N SER A 63 -16.13 -4.60 -1.97
CA SER A 63 -17.26 -3.73 -1.62
C SER A 63 -18.39 -3.74 -2.64
N GLY A 64 -18.10 -4.15 -3.88
CA GLY A 64 -19.07 -4.26 -4.96
C GLY A 64 -19.67 -2.95 -5.46
N ILE A 65 -19.13 -1.78 -5.06
CA ILE A 65 -19.63 -0.49 -5.55
C ILE A 65 -19.29 -0.29 -7.03
N GLU A 66 -20.24 0.25 -7.78
CA GLU A 66 -20.11 0.46 -9.24
C GLU A 66 -18.92 1.39 -9.56
N GLU A 67 -18.72 2.43 -8.77
CA GLU A 67 -17.63 3.40 -8.93
C GLU A 67 -16.25 2.77 -8.72
N GLY A 68 -16.18 1.60 -8.08
CA GLY A 68 -14.97 0.81 -7.90
C GLY A 68 -14.56 0.00 -9.13
N LYS A 69 -15.42 -0.10 -10.16
CA LYS A 69 -15.11 -0.81 -11.40
C LYS A 69 -14.07 -0.05 -12.23
N GLY A 70 -13.24 -0.80 -12.93
CA GLY A 70 -12.17 -0.25 -13.79
C GLY A 70 -10.87 0.07 -13.05
N TYR A 71 -10.87 0.17 -11.71
CA TYR A 71 -9.63 0.36 -10.97
C TYR A 71 -8.77 -0.89 -10.96
N GLY A 72 -7.49 -0.70 -11.23
CA GLY A 72 -6.44 -1.69 -11.14
C GLY A 72 -5.18 -1.07 -10.56
N GLY A 73 -4.15 -1.84 -10.32
CA GLY A 73 -2.90 -1.35 -9.76
C GLY A 73 -1.68 -2.04 -10.34
N PHE A 74 -0.60 -1.28 -10.46
CA PHE A 74 0.73 -1.81 -10.68
C PHE A 74 1.53 -1.59 -9.38
N PRO A 75 1.88 -2.65 -8.65
CA PRO A 75 2.60 -2.52 -7.40
C PRO A 75 4.06 -2.15 -7.67
N VAL A 76 4.42 -0.93 -7.33
CA VAL A 76 5.81 -0.47 -7.34
C VAL A 76 6.30 -0.46 -5.90
N SER A 77 7.38 -1.19 -5.63
CA SER A 77 8.04 -1.22 -4.33
C SER A 77 9.23 -0.27 -4.30
N GLY A 78 9.55 0.23 -3.12
CA GLY A 78 10.78 0.99 -2.88
C GLY A 78 11.60 0.32 -1.79
N LEU A 79 12.82 -0.10 -2.13
CA LEU A 79 13.78 -0.63 -1.17
C LEU A 79 14.67 0.50 -0.65
N PHE A 80 14.90 0.51 0.66
CA PHE A 80 15.80 1.46 1.31
C PHE A 80 16.95 0.72 1.96
N LEU A 81 18.16 1.23 1.75
CA LEU A 81 19.28 0.92 2.61
C LEU A 81 19.07 1.64 3.94
N ARG A 82 19.18 0.93 5.04
CA ARG A 82 18.98 1.48 6.39
C ARG A 82 20.27 1.36 7.19
N ASN A 83 20.73 2.51 7.70
CA ASN A 83 21.81 2.55 8.67
C ASN A 83 21.25 2.97 10.05
N THR A 84 21.49 2.14 11.06
CA THR A 84 21.06 2.35 12.45
C THR A 84 22.19 2.69 13.39
N HIS A 85 23.41 2.85 12.86
CA HIS A 85 24.56 3.29 13.68
C HIS A 85 24.33 4.71 14.14
N GLU A 86 24.23 4.91 15.44
CA GLU A 86 23.76 6.14 16.05
C GLU A 86 24.64 7.33 15.68
N ALA A 87 25.97 7.19 15.79
CA ALA A 87 26.92 8.25 15.46
C ALA A 87 26.77 8.72 14.00
N THR A 88 26.52 7.82 13.05
CA THR A 88 26.30 8.16 11.65
C THR A 88 24.92 8.79 11.43
N ALA A 89 23.87 8.21 12.01
CA ALA A 89 22.51 8.74 11.87
C ALA A 89 22.34 10.14 12.47
N ASN A 90 23.11 10.47 13.51
CA ASN A 90 23.05 11.79 14.18
C ASN A 90 23.77 12.90 13.40
N GLN A 91 24.63 12.56 12.43
CA GLN A 91 25.33 13.54 11.61
C GLN A 91 24.46 14.18 10.53
N HIS A 92 23.31 13.56 10.19
CA HIS A 92 22.45 14.02 9.11
C HIS A 92 21.05 14.36 9.62
N ASN A 93 20.62 15.62 9.43
CA ASN A 93 19.34 16.13 9.95
C ASN A 93 18.38 16.60 8.84
N ALA A 94 18.72 16.33 7.59
CA ALA A 94 17.97 16.82 6.45
C ALA A 94 17.44 15.67 5.61
N LYS A 95 16.56 15.99 4.67
CA LYS A 95 16.17 15.12 3.56
C LYS A 95 16.77 15.70 2.30
N VAL A 96 17.68 14.96 1.68
CA VAL A 96 18.42 15.38 0.46
C VAL A 96 17.99 14.51 -0.70
N TYR A 97 17.51 15.13 -1.77
CA TYR A 97 17.17 14.46 -3.02
C TYR A 97 18.31 14.60 -4.02
N GLY A 98 18.58 13.54 -4.75
CA GLY A 98 19.39 13.62 -5.96
C GLY A 98 18.63 14.35 -7.08
N GLN A 99 19.37 14.81 -8.08
CA GLN A 99 18.78 15.39 -9.29
C GLN A 99 18.49 14.28 -10.29
N ALA A 100 17.24 14.18 -10.74
CA ALA A 100 16.88 13.25 -11.81
C ALA A 100 17.39 13.75 -13.17
N SER A 101 17.79 12.80 -14.01
CA SER A 101 18.03 13.11 -15.43
C SER A 101 16.74 13.52 -16.13
N VAL A 102 16.84 14.35 -17.17
CA VAL A 102 15.67 14.73 -17.96
C VAL A 102 15.03 13.47 -18.57
N GLY A 103 13.71 13.30 -18.35
CA GLY A 103 12.96 12.13 -18.82
C GLY A 103 13.08 10.89 -17.93
N ALA A 104 13.77 10.96 -16.78
CA ALA A 104 13.84 9.84 -15.85
C ALA A 104 12.45 9.53 -15.26
N PRO A 105 12.12 8.23 -15.06
CA PRO A 105 10.87 7.85 -14.45
C PRO A 105 10.72 8.40 -13.02
N PRO A 106 9.50 8.61 -12.53
CA PRO A 106 9.26 8.92 -11.11
C PRO A 106 9.93 7.87 -10.22
N MET A 107 10.52 8.30 -9.10
CA MET A 107 11.23 7.45 -8.13
C MET A 107 12.55 6.83 -8.62
N SER A 108 13.09 7.26 -9.75
CA SER A 108 14.38 6.77 -10.24
C SER A 108 15.57 7.32 -9.46
N VAL A 109 15.36 8.35 -8.61
CA VAL A 109 16.45 9.01 -7.88
C VAL A 109 16.31 8.73 -6.38
N PRO A 110 17.29 8.01 -5.80
CA PRO A 110 17.35 7.83 -4.37
C PRO A 110 17.54 9.15 -3.62
N HIS A 111 17.03 9.22 -2.42
CA HIS A 111 17.26 10.32 -1.50
C HIS A 111 17.82 9.83 -0.17
N LEU A 112 18.55 10.69 0.51
CA LEU A 112 19.06 10.45 1.86
C LEU A 112 18.12 11.13 2.84
N ASP A 113 17.62 10.38 3.82
CA ASP A 113 16.59 10.84 4.75
C ASP A 113 16.83 10.30 6.15
N THR A 114 16.65 11.12 7.15
CA THR A 114 16.69 10.69 8.54
C THR A 114 15.28 10.48 9.06
N ARG A 115 15.01 9.30 9.60
CA ARG A 115 13.70 8.92 10.17
C ARG A 115 13.83 8.21 11.49
N TYR A 116 12.76 8.26 12.27
CA TYR A 116 12.58 7.38 13.40
C TYR A 116 11.80 6.15 12.95
N VAL A 117 12.40 4.97 13.09
CA VAL A 117 11.81 3.67 12.75
C VAL A 117 11.87 2.82 14.02
N ASP A 118 10.71 2.37 14.48
CA ASP A 118 10.56 1.62 15.73
C ASP A 118 11.19 2.35 16.94
N GLY A 119 10.97 3.66 17.01
CA GLY A 119 11.50 4.52 18.08
C GLY A 119 13.00 4.82 18.01
N LYS A 120 13.71 4.29 17.01
CA LYS A 120 15.14 4.50 16.82
C LYS A 120 15.41 5.37 15.61
N ARG A 121 16.35 6.29 15.76
CA ARG A 121 16.82 7.11 14.65
C ARG A 121 17.58 6.26 13.64
N ALA A 122 17.28 6.43 12.38
CA ALA A 122 17.91 5.72 11.28
C ALA A 122 18.12 6.65 10.09
N LEU A 123 19.20 6.42 9.37
CA LEU A 123 19.47 7.05 8.09
C LEU A 123 19.03 6.11 6.98
N LEU A 124 18.19 6.58 6.08
CA LEU A 124 17.64 5.83 4.97
C LEU A 124 18.15 6.39 3.65
N PHE A 125 18.63 5.51 2.78
CA PHE A 125 19.01 5.86 1.42
C PHE A 125 18.19 5.05 0.43
N GLY A 126 17.45 5.73 -0.44
CA GLY A 126 16.50 5.13 -1.37
C GLY A 126 15.36 6.10 -1.75
N PRO A 127 14.24 5.63 -2.28
CA PRO A 127 13.98 4.23 -2.62
C PRO A 127 14.76 3.78 -3.88
N TYR A 128 15.12 2.52 -3.89
CA TYR A 128 15.43 1.80 -5.13
C TYR A 128 14.15 1.17 -5.63
N ALA A 129 13.74 1.50 -6.83
CA ALA A 129 12.51 0.97 -7.39
C ALA A 129 12.61 -0.54 -7.59
N GLY A 130 11.50 -1.23 -7.34
CA GLY A 130 11.37 -2.65 -7.61
C GLY A 130 9.93 -2.97 -7.97
N PHE A 131 9.73 -4.04 -8.71
CA PHE A 131 8.40 -4.54 -9.06
C PHE A 131 8.16 -5.88 -8.37
N LYS A 132 7.06 -5.96 -7.61
CA LYS A 132 6.59 -7.19 -6.97
C LYS A 132 5.11 -7.33 -7.20
N THR A 133 4.63 -8.55 -7.32
CA THR A 133 3.20 -8.81 -7.52
C THR A 133 2.38 -8.82 -6.23
N ASN A 134 3.03 -8.84 -5.07
CA ASN A 134 2.38 -8.68 -3.77
C ASN A 134 2.11 -7.19 -3.48
N PHE A 135 0.91 -6.86 -3.04
CA PHE A 135 0.49 -5.49 -2.76
C PHE A 135 0.91 -4.99 -1.37
N LEU A 136 1.20 -5.90 -0.47
CA LEU A 136 1.67 -5.63 0.88
C LEU A 136 2.94 -6.43 1.17
N LYS A 137 3.76 -5.95 2.09
CA LYS A 137 4.99 -6.64 2.52
C LYS A 137 4.72 -8.10 2.93
N GLN A 138 3.59 -8.35 3.58
CA GLN A 138 3.13 -9.68 4.02
C GLN A 138 2.03 -10.24 3.09
N GLY A 139 1.87 -9.67 1.90
CA GLY A 139 0.92 -10.11 0.90
C GLY A 139 1.37 -11.36 0.15
N SER A 140 0.54 -11.77 -0.80
CA SER A 140 0.80 -12.93 -1.66
C SER A 140 1.29 -12.47 -3.03
N VAL A 141 2.15 -13.24 -3.65
CA VAL A 141 2.53 -13.06 -5.07
C VAL A 141 1.32 -13.15 -6.00
N LEU A 142 0.22 -13.70 -5.52
CA LEU A 142 -1.05 -13.77 -6.23
C LEU A 142 -1.91 -12.50 -6.07
N ASP A 143 -1.49 -11.48 -5.34
CA ASP A 143 -2.31 -10.28 -5.12
C ASP A 143 -2.61 -9.56 -6.44
N LEU A 144 -1.60 -9.36 -7.30
CA LEU A 144 -1.79 -8.76 -8.62
C LEU A 144 -2.68 -9.64 -9.52
N PRO A 145 -2.42 -10.93 -9.74
CA PRO A 145 -3.32 -11.80 -10.50
C PRO A 145 -4.75 -11.81 -9.96
N LYS A 146 -4.92 -11.88 -8.64
CA LYS A 146 -6.25 -11.86 -8.01
C LYS A 146 -6.97 -10.51 -8.11
N SER A 147 -6.27 -9.43 -8.42
CA SER A 147 -6.89 -8.12 -8.64
C SER A 147 -7.42 -7.93 -10.05
N LEU A 148 -7.06 -8.81 -11.00
CA LEU A 148 -7.53 -8.75 -12.37
C LEU A 148 -9.01 -9.15 -12.45
N ARG A 149 -9.80 -8.31 -13.11
CA ARG A 149 -11.24 -8.50 -13.37
C ARG A 149 -11.55 -8.10 -14.80
N LEU A 150 -12.56 -8.67 -15.41
CA LEU A 150 -12.95 -8.30 -16.78
C LEU A 150 -13.14 -6.80 -16.97
N HIS A 151 -13.70 -6.13 -15.96
CA HIS A 151 -13.95 -4.68 -16.01
C HIS A 151 -12.70 -3.80 -15.90
N ASN A 152 -11.56 -4.32 -15.42
CA ASN A 152 -10.32 -3.54 -15.28
C ASN A 152 -9.20 -3.95 -16.27
N LEU A 153 -9.38 -5.01 -17.03
CA LEU A 153 -8.38 -5.45 -18.02
C LEU A 153 -8.11 -4.38 -19.08
N TYR A 154 -9.18 -3.80 -19.66
CA TYR A 154 -9.02 -2.76 -20.66
C TYR A 154 -8.29 -1.52 -20.14
N PRO A 155 -8.70 -0.86 -19.05
CA PRO A 155 -7.98 0.30 -18.53
C PRO A 155 -6.54 -0.03 -18.09
N MET A 156 -6.30 -1.22 -17.52
CA MET A 156 -4.94 -1.63 -17.14
C MET A 156 -4.04 -1.84 -18.36
N THR A 157 -4.55 -2.53 -19.39
CA THR A 157 -3.79 -2.75 -20.65
C THR A 157 -3.49 -1.42 -21.32
N ARG A 158 -4.45 -0.52 -21.43
CA ARG A 158 -4.28 0.80 -22.02
C ARG A 158 -3.25 1.62 -21.26
N ALA A 159 -3.36 1.66 -19.92
CA ALA A 159 -2.38 2.37 -19.08
C ALA A 159 -0.96 1.82 -19.26
N GLY A 160 -0.81 0.51 -19.41
CA GLY A 160 0.47 -0.13 -19.70
C GLY A 160 1.04 0.26 -21.08
N LEU A 161 0.20 0.32 -22.11
CA LEU A 161 0.60 0.73 -23.46
C LEU A 161 0.97 2.23 -23.53
N ASP A 162 0.14 3.07 -22.92
CA ASP A 162 0.37 4.53 -22.87
C ASP A 162 1.65 4.89 -22.08
N ASN A 163 2.09 3.99 -21.19
CA ASN A 163 3.29 4.15 -20.37
C ASN A 163 4.33 3.03 -20.59
N PHE A 164 4.51 2.61 -21.83
CA PHE A 164 5.34 1.44 -22.13
C PHE A 164 6.79 1.56 -21.66
N SER A 165 7.37 2.76 -21.68
CA SER A 165 8.72 3.03 -21.15
C SER A 165 8.79 2.73 -19.64
N LEU A 166 7.75 3.10 -18.88
CA LEU A 166 7.65 2.81 -17.46
C LEU A 166 7.47 1.31 -17.20
N VAL A 167 6.64 0.63 -18.00
CA VAL A 167 6.47 -0.83 -17.90
C VAL A 167 7.80 -1.54 -18.16
N LYS A 168 8.53 -1.16 -19.21
CA LYS A 168 9.86 -1.71 -19.51
C LYS A 168 10.84 -1.49 -18.36
N TYR A 169 10.87 -0.29 -17.80
CA TYR A 169 11.69 0.02 -16.63
C TYR A 169 11.32 -0.86 -15.42
N LEU A 170 10.03 -0.98 -15.08
CA LEU A 170 9.60 -1.81 -13.96
C LEU A 170 9.91 -3.30 -14.17
N LEU A 171 9.85 -3.79 -15.40
CA LEU A 171 10.23 -5.16 -15.72
C LEU A 171 11.74 -5.41 -15.57
N SER A 172 12.58 -4.40 -15.86
CA SER A 172 14.03 -4.49 -15.62
C SER A 172 14.40 -4.48 -14.14
N GLU A 173 13.52 -3.99 -13.28
CA GLU A 173 13.65 -3.94 -11.82
C GLU A 173 12.93 -5.10 -11.11
N LEU A 174 12.58 -6.15 -11.86
CA LEU A 174 11.88 -7.31 -11.31
C LEU A 174 12.85 -8.11 -10.41
N VAL A 175 12.53 -8.18 -9.12
CA VAL A 175 13.34 -8.83 -8.08
C VAL A 175 12.61 -10.04 -7.51
#